data_a85ae34fb4625ff69f971dbb7e64402b
#
_entry.id   a85ae34fb4625ff69f971dbb7e64402b
#
_cell.length_a   1.000
_cell.length_b   1.000
_cell.length_c   1.000
_cell.angle_alpha   90.00
_cell.angle_beta   90.00
_cell.angle_gamma   90.00
#
_symmetry.space_group_name_H-M   'P 1'
#
loop_
_entity.id
_entity.type
_entity.pdbx_description
1 polymer ?
#
loop_
_entity_poly.entity_id
_entity_poly.type
_entity_poly.pdbx_seq_one_letter_code
_entity_poly.pdbx_strand_id
1 'polypeptide(L)'
;MVDDAGGVEFPRDFPGPEGEPVLLLPIGIGCIMANIPVTGMHEAAGLFGILYTMGISNELFPLLIFIGVGAMTDFGPLLERPGTILLGAAAQFGIFGTLLVATLMGFNIKEAASIGIIGSADGPTSIYV
;
A
#
# COMPACT_ATOMS: atom_id res chain seq x y z
N MET A 1 -14.37 12.17 -16.50
CA MET A 1 -14.83 13.08 -17.54
C MET A 1 -14.20 12.61 -18.84
N VAL A 2 -14.86 12.59 -19.96
CA VAL A 2 -14.31 12.15 -21.23
C VAL A 2 -13.87 13.42 -21.98
N ASP A 3 -12.65 13.45 -22.49
CA ASP A 3 -12.18 14.59 -23.30
C ASP A 3 -12.83 14.58 -24.71
N ASP A 4 -12.70 15.67 -25.44
CA ASP A 4 -13.27 15.80 -26.80
C ASP A 4 -12.66 14.82 -27.82
N ALA A 5 -11.58 14.10 -27.45
CA ALA A 5 -10.93 13.06 -28.24
C ALA A 5 -11.36 11.64 -27.81
N GLY A 6 -12.28 11.49 -26.84
CA GLY A 6 -12.77 10.20 -26.34
C GLY A 6 -11.84 9.55 -25.33
N GLY A 7 -10.82 10.25 -24.86
CA GLY A 7 -9.93 9.81 -23.80
C GLY A 7 -10.57 9.94 -22.42
N VAL A 8 -10.19 9.10 -21.49
CA VAL A 8 -10.57 9.23 -20.07
C VAL A 8 -9.66 10.28 -19.46
N GLU A 9 -10.22 11.45 -19.15
CA GLU A 9 -9.51 12.49 -18.41
C GLU A 9 -9.40 12.02 -16.94
N PHE A 10 -8.21 11.59 -16.53
CA PHE A 10 -7.92 11.36 -15.13
C PHE A 10 -7.90 12.71 -14.40
N PRO A 11 -8.44 12.80 -13.18
CA PRO A 11 -8.28 13.98 -12.36
C PRO A 11 -6.79 14.35 -12.28
N ARG A 12 -6.46 15.64 -12.49
CA ARG A 12 -5.07 16.13 -12.46
C ARG A 12 -4.36 15.90 -11.13
N ASP A 13 -5.11 15.59 -10.11
CA ASP A 13 -4.65 15.31 -8.75
C ASP A 13 -4.30 13.83 -8.52
N PHE A 14 -4.58 12.95 -9.50
CA PHE A 14 -4.03 11.60 -9.50
C PHE A 14 -2.59 11.69 -10.02
N PRO A 15 -1.62 11.07 -9.34
CA PRO A 15 -0.30 10.89 -9.93
C PRO A 15 -0.51 10.09 -11.22
N GLY A 16 -0.48 10.80 -12.34
CA GLY A 16 -0.51 10.19 -13.66
C GLY A 16 0.70 9.28 -13.84
N PRO A 17 0.93 8.76 -15.05
CA PRO A 17 2.11 7.93 -15.36
C PRO A 17 3.44 8.54 -14.92
N GLU A 18 3.46 9.85 -14.67
CA GLU A 18 4.62 10.59 -14.16
C GLU A 18 4.90 10.37 -12.67
N GLY A 19 3.89 9.98 -11.88
CA GLY A 19 4.04 9.71 -10.44
C GLY A 19 4.65 8.33 -10.14
N GLU A 20 4.48 7.37 -11.04
CA GLU A 20 5.04 6.01 -10.86
C GLU A 20 6.57 6.00 -10.75
N PRO A 21 7.35 6.74 -11.58
CA PRO A 21 8.80 6.79 -11.43
C PRO A 21 9.25 7.39 -10.10
N VAL A 22 8.52 8.36 -9.56
CA VAL A 22 8.87 9.02 -8.28
C VAL A 22 8.81 8.03 -7.11
N LEU A 23 7.91 7.05 -7.17
CA LEU A 23 7.80 5.99 -6.17
C LEU A 23 8.71 4.80 -6.48
N LEU A 24 8.73 4.35 -7.72
CA LEU A 24 9.45 3.12 -8.10
C LEU A 24 10.97 3.29 -8.11
N LEU A 25 11.48 4.48 -8.48
CA LEU A 25 12.92 4.72 -8.50
C LEU A 25 13.57 4.61 -7.11
N PRO A 26 13.06 5.25 -6.04
CA PRO A 26 13.61 5.07 -4.70
C PRO A 26 13.52 3.64 -4.19
N ILE A 27 12.41 2.93 -4.51
CA ILE A 27 12.25 1.51 -4.15
C ILE A 27 13.32 0.67 -4.85
N GLY A 28 13.50 0.85 -6.16
CA GLY A 28 14.51 0.12 -6.93
C GLY A 28 15.93 0.39 -6.45
N ILE A 29 16.27 1.65 -6.19
CA ILE A 29 17.58 2.04 -5.64
C ILE A 29 17.78 1.42 -4.25
N GLY A 30 16.78 1.49 -3.37
CA GLY A 30 16.82 0.88 -2.05
C GLY A 30 17.04 -0.64 -2.11
N CYS A 31 16.34 -1.33 -3.01
CA CYS A 31 16.54 -2.75 -3.24
C CYS A 31 17.97 -3.07 -3.70
N ILE A 32 18.50 -2.31 -4.64
CA ILE A 32 19.89 -2.49 -5.11
C ILE A 32 20.86 -2.29 -3.96
N MET A 33 20.74 -1.18 -3.24
CA MET A 33 21.64 -0.84 -2.13
C MET A 33 21.60 -1.88 -1.00
N ALA A 34 20.41 -2.40 -0.67
CA ALA A 34 20.25 -3.43 0.34
C ALA A 34 20.91 -4.76 -0.04
N ASN A 35 20.98 -5.06 -1.35
CA ASN A 35 21.50 -6.32 -1.87
C ASN A 35 22.96 -6.24 -2.34
N ILE A 36 23.63 -5.08 -2.24
CA ILE A 36 25.07 -5.02 -2.55
C ILE A 36 25.84 -5.79 -1.47
N PRO A 37 26.56 -6.88 -1.83
CA PRO A 37 27.36 -7.63 -0.87
C PRO A 37 28.46 -6.71 -0.28
N VAL A 38 28.87 -6.97 0.96
CA VAL A 38 29.96 -6.26 1.66
C VAL A 38 29.59 -4.90 2.23
N THR A 39 28.47 -4.27 1.85
CA THR A 39 28.11 -2.95 2.42
C THR A 39 27.53 -3.01 3.84
N GLY A 40 26.98 -4.18 4.24
CA GLY A 40 26.31 -4.34 5.53
C GLY A 40 25.09 -3.45 5.73
N MET A 41 24.58 -2.80 4.69
CA MET A 41 23.47 -1.84 4.80
C MET A 41 22.16 -2.48 5.31
N HIS A 42 21.95 -3.77 5.05
CA HIS A 42 20.80 -4.53 5.52
C HIS A 42 20.97 -5.13 6.93
N GLU A 43 22.19 -5.11 7.46
CA GLU A 43 22.45 -5.58 8.81
C GLU A 43 21.84 -4.66 9.86
N ALA A 44 21.65 -5.16 11.09
CA ALA A 44 21.02 -4.40 12.19
C ALA A 44 21.68 -3.04 12.48
N ALA A 45 23.00 -2.95 12.28
CA ALA A 45 23.78 -1.71 12.45
C ALA A 45 23.91 -0.91 11.14
N GLY A 46 23.43 -1.43 10.01
CA GLY A 46 23.44 -0.75 8.73
C GLY A 46 22.31 0.25 8.59
N LEU A 47 22.41 1.12 7.56
CA LEU A 47 21.42 2.17 7.31
C LEU A 47 19.98 1.64 7.27
N PHE A 48 19.74 0.60 6.49
CA PHE A 48 18.39 0.03 6.36
C PHE A 48 17.94 -0.71 7.61
N GLY A 49 18.86 -1.39 8.32
CA GLY A 49 18.55 -2.02 9.60
C GLY A 49 18.12 -1.01 10.66
N ILE A 50 18.80 0.12 10.74
CA ILE A 50 18.43 1.21 11.66
C ILE A 50 17.07 1.81 11.28
N LEU A 51 16.84 2.13 10.00
CA LEU A 51 15.56 2.66 9.53
C LEU A 51 14.42 1.68 9.78
N TYR A 52 14.66 0.38 9.55
CA TYR A 52 13.69 -0.66 9.84
C TYR A 52 13.32 -0.68 11.33
N THR A 53 14.33 -0.69 12.21
CA THR A 53 14.10 -0.77 13.66
C THR A 53 13.45 0.51 14.21
N MET A 54 13.83 1.69 13.69
CA MET A 54 13.29 2.96 14.16
C MET A 54 11.89 3.28 13.65
N GLY A 55 11.51 2.75 12.49
CA GLY A 55 10.32 3.21 11.82
C GLY A 55 9.34 2.12 11.35
N ILE A 56 9.83 0.96 10.92
CA ILE A 56 8.96 -0.09 10.40
C ILE A 56 8.59 -1.07 11.51
N SER A 57 9.58 -1.57 12.24
CA SER A 57 9.39 -2.55 13.31
C SER A 57 8.51 -2.05 14.47
N ASN A 58 8.48 -0.75 14.71
CA ASN A 58 7.61 -0.11 15.71
C ASN A 58 6.37 0.55 15.11
N GLU A 59 6.05 0.26 13.84
CA GLU A 59 4.86 0.73 13.11
C GLU A 59 4.80 2.24 12.86
N LEU A 60 5.84 2.99 13.23
CA LEU A 60 5.81 4.46 13.12
C LEU A 60 5.66 4.93 11.67
N PHE A 61 6.45 4.39 10.74
CA PHE A 61 6.39 4.80 9.33
C PHE A 61 5.06 4.41 8.66
N PRO A 62 4.53 3.20 8.79
CA PRO A 62 3.20 2.87 8.30
C PRO A 62 2.12 3.80 8.83
N LEU A 63 2.15 4.12 10.12
CA LEU A 63 1.19 5.04 10.73
C LEU A 63 1.28 6.46 10.15
N LEU A 64 2.50 7.00 9.97
CA LEU A 64 2.70 8.31 9.37
C LEU A 64 2.24 8.35 7.90
N ILE A 65 2.46 7.28 7.15
CA ILE A 65 1.96 7.14 5.78
C ILE A 65 0.43 7.16 5.77
N PHE A 66 -0.23 6.44 6.67
CA PHE A 66 -1.69 6.48 6.81
C PHE A 66 -2.22 7.87 7.10
N ILE A 67 -1.60 8.59 8.03
CA ILE A 67 -1.97 9.97 8.35
C ILE A 67 -1.80 10.87 7.11
N GLY A 68 -0.68 10.72 6.40
CA GLY A 68 -0.40 11.49 5.18
C GLY A 68 -1.41 11.22 4.08
N VAL A 69 -1.70 9.97 3.78
CA VAL A 69 -2.71 9.56 2.79
C VAL A 69 -4.09 10.05 3.20
N GLY A 70 -4.46 9.92 4.48
CA GLY A 70 -5.74 10.40 4.99
C GLY A 70 -5.89 11.92 4.87
N ALA A 71 -4.82 12.68 5.13
CA ALA A 71 -4.82 14.13 4.99
C ALA A 71 -4.93 14.60 3.53
N MET A 72 -4.45 13.80 2.57
CA MET A 72 -4.50 14.10 1.14
C MET A 72 -5.78 13.58 0.47
N THR A 73 -6.58 12.77 1.17
CA THR A 73 -7.78 12.16 0.59
C THR A 73 -8.88 13.20 0.43
N ASP A 74 -9.40 13.33 -0.79
CA ASP A 74 -10.58 14.12 -1.09
C ASP A 74 -11.85 13.30 -0.82
N PHE A 75 -12.58 13.68 0.21
CA PHE A 75 -13.86 13.07 0.58
C PHE A 75 -15.07 13.64 -0.16
N GLY A 76 -14.88 14.68 -0.98
CA GLY A 76 -15.95 15.33 -1.75
C GLY A 76 -16.81 14.33 -2.53
N PRO A 77 -16.22 13.48 -3.40
CA PRO A 77 -16.98 12.49 -4.18
C PRO A 77 -17.80 11.51 -3.32
N LEU A 78 -17.30 11.17 -2.14
CA LEU A 78 -18.00 10.28 -1.21
C LEU A 78 -19.23 10.96 -0.61
N LEU A 79 -19.12 12.24 -0.28
CA LEU A 79 -20.22 13.04 0.27
C LEU A 79 -21.31 13.32 -0.77
N GLU A 80 -20.90 13.56 -2.03
CA GLU A 80 -21.83 13.77 -3.14
C GLU A 80 -22.61 12.50 -3.52
N ARG A 81 -21.97 11.34 -3.38
CA ARG A 81 -22.55 10.05 -3.77
C ARG A 81 -22.40 9.02 -2.65
N PRO A 82 -23.20 9.10 -1.59
CA PRO A 82 -23.05 8.23 -0.41
C PRO A 82 -23.19 6.73 -0.74
N GLY A 83 -23.82 6.36 -1.86
CA GLY A 83 -23.84 4.97 -2.34
C GLY A 83 -22.47 4.38 -2.63
N THR A 84 -21.43 5.19 -2.84
CA THR A 84 -20.05 4.71 -3.04
C THR A 84 -19.45 4.04 -1.80
N ILE A 85 -20.02 4.30 -0.61
CA ILE A 85 -19.66 3.58 0.64
C ILE A 85 -19.84 2.07 0.48
N LEU A 86 -20.83 1.63 -0.32
CA LEU A 86 -21.03 0.22 -0.60
C LEU A 86 -19.87 -0.45 -1.33
N LEU A 87 -19.10 0.33 -2.11
CA LEU A 87 -17.88 -0.18 -2.75
C LEU A 87 -16.81 -0.53 -1.70
N GLY A 88 -16.67 0.30 -0.66
CA GLY A 88 -15.81 -0.01 0.47
C GLY A 88 -16.26 -1.27 1.23
N ALA A 89 -17.55 -1.41 1.44
CA ALA A 89 -18.11 -2.63 2.04
C ALA A 89 -17.84 -3.88 1.19
N ALA A 90 -17.98 -3.77 -0.13
CA ALA A 90 -17.66 -4.88 -1.06
C ALA A 90 -16.17 -5.25 -1.03
N ALA A 91 -15.28 -4.26 -0.96
CA ALA A 91 -13.85 -4.48 -0.81
C ALA A 91 -13.53 -5.23 0.50
N GLN A 92 -14.11 -4.79 1.62
CA GLN A 92 -13.95 -5.49 2.91
C GLN A 92 -14.45 -6.92 2.86
N PHE A 93 -15.60 -7.16 2.23
CA PHE A 93 -16.11 -8.51 2.02
C PHE A 93 -15.11 -9.38 1.24
N GLY A 94 -14.47 -8.83 0.22
CA GLY A 94 -13.42 -9.52 -0.55
C GLY A 94 -12.23 -9.93 0.32
N ILE A 95 -11.76 -9.07 1.22
CA ILE A 95 -10.65 -9.34 2.15
C ILE A 95 -10.99 -10.51 3.06
N PHE A 96 -12.12 -10.44 3.77
CA PHE A 96 -12.55 -11.49 4.67
C PHE A 96 -12.89 -12.80 3.95
N GLY A 97 -13.48 -12.69 2.75
CA GLY A 97 -13.74 -13.85 1.89
C GLY A 97 -12.45 -14.57 1.47
N THR A 98 -11.43 -13.82 1.10
CA THR A 98 -10.11 -14.35 0.73
C THR A 98 -9.44 -15.03 1.92
N LEU A 99 -9.48 -14.41 3.11
CA LEU A 99 -8.98 -15.01 4.35
C LEU A 99 -9.66 -16.35 4.64
N LEU A 100 -10.99 -16.40 4.53
CA LEU A 100 -11.76 -17.62 4.76
C LEU A 100 -11.37 -18.71 3.75
N VAL A 101 -11.31 -18.37 2.46
CA VAL A 101 -10.92 -19.32 1.40
C VAL A 101 -9.50 -19.83 1.62
N ALA A 102 -8.54 -18.96 1.93
CA ALA A 102 -7.17 -19.36 2.21
C ALA A 102 -7.09 -20.32 3.41
N THR A 103 -7.85 -20.05 4.47
CA THR A 103 -7.94 -20.95 5.64
C THR A 103 -8.52 -22.31 5.26
N LEU A 104 -9.56 -22.34 4.43
CA LEU A 104 -10.16 -23.60 3.93
C LEU A 104 -9.21 -24.38 3.01
N MET A 105 -8.31 -23.70 2.30
CA MET A 105 -7.26 -24.33 1.49
C MET A 105 -6.12 -24.93 2.34
N GLY A 106 -6.12 -24.72 3.64
CA GLY A 106 -5.16 -25.30 4.57
C GLY A 106 -3.98 -24.40 4.95
N PHE A 107 -4.00 -23.12 4.55
CA PHE A 107 -3.03 -22.14 5.05
C PHE A 107 -3.23 -21.90 6.56
N ASN A 108 -2.15 -21.64 7.27
CA ASN A 108 -2.29 -21.24 8.66
C ASN A 108 -2.92 -19.84 8.77
N ILE A 109 -3.46 -19.51 9.95
CA ILE A 109 -4.23 -18.27 10.13
C ILE A 109 -3.40 -17.01 9.85
N LYS A 110 -2.10 -17.02 10.10
CA LYS A 110 -1.20 -15.89 9.84
C LYS A 110 -0.98 -15.71 8.34
N GLU A 111 -0.74 -16.79 7.61
CA GLU A 111 -0.60 -16.77 6.15
C GLU A 111 -1.92 -16.35 5.49
N ALA A 112 -3.05 -16.89 5.95
CA ALA A 112 -4.36 -16.52 5.42
C ALA A 112 -4.68 -15.04 5.67
N ALA A 113 -4.30 -14.49 6.82
CA ALA A 113 -4.43 -13.07 7.14
C ALA A 113 -3.55 -12.21 6.20
N SER A 114 -2.30 -12.59 6.00
CA SER A 114 -1.39 -11.89 5.07
C SER A 114 -1.93 -11.88 3.64
N ILE A 115 -2.44 -13.01 3.15
CA ILE A 115 -3.08 -13.11 1.82
C ILE A 115 -4.28 -12.16 1.71
N GLY A 116 -5.13 -12.11 2.74
CA GLY A 116 -6.28 -11.20 2.78
C GLY A 116 -5.86 -9.72 2.76
N ILE A 117 -4.84 -9.36 3.53
CA ILE A 117 -4.34 -7.98 3.63
C ILE A 117 -3.69 -7.52 2.33
N ILE A 118 -2.91 -8.36 1.66
CA ILE A 118 -2.34 -8.04 0.35
C ILE A 118 -3.44 -7.71 -0.66
N GLY A 119 -4.54 -8.46 -0.62
CA GLY A 119 -5.72 -8.23 -1.48
C GLY A 119 -6.47 -6.92 -1.19
N SER A 120 -6.22 -6.27 -0.06
CA SER A 120 -6.85 -4.99 0.28
C SER A 120 -6.33 -3.80 -0.53
N ALA A 121 -5.21 -3.96 -1.25
CA ALA A 121 -4.51 -2.89 -1.97
C ALA A 121 -4.14 -1.70 -1.06
N ASP A 122 -3.84 -1.97 0.20
CA ASP A 122 -3.44 -1.01 1.22
C ASP A 122 -1.93 -1.13 1.44
N GLY A 123 -1.17 -0.20 0.83
CA GLY A 123 0.29 -0.19 0.89
C GLY A 123 0.84 -0.14 2.32
N PRO A 124 0.43 0.80 3.18
CA PRO A 124 0.90 0.89 4.55
C PRO A 124 0.68 -0.37 5.38
N THR A 125 -0.50 -0.98 5.27
CA THR A 125 -0.81 -2.24 5.97
C THR A 125 0.00 -3.41 5.42
N SER A 126 0.26 -3.44 4.11
CA SER A 126 1.10 -4.47 3.48
C SER A 126 2.58 -4.37 3.90
N ILE A 127 3.06 -3.18 4.26
CA ILE A 127 4.42 -3.00 4.82
C ILE A 127 4.51 -3.57 6.23
N TYR A 128 3.42 -3.51 6.97
CA TYR A 128 3.35 -3.96 8.35
C TYR A 128 3.28 -5.49 8.48
N VAL A 129 2.66 -6.18 7.55
CA VAL A 129 2.45 -7.64 7.52
C VAL A 129 3.63 -8.38 6.90
#